data_04f0223d341ae476e4e2d856df68f726
#
_entry.id   04f0223d341ae476e4e2d856df68f726
#
_cell.length_a   1.000
_cell.length_b   1.000
_cell.length_c   1.000
_cell.angle_alpha   90.00
_cell.angle_beta   90.00
_cell.angle_gamma   90.00
#
_symmetry.space_group_name_H-M   'P 1'
#
loop_
_entity.id
_entity.type
_entity.pdbx_description
1 polymer ?
#
loop_
_entity_poly.entity_id
_entity_poly.type
_entity_poly.pdbx_seq_one_letter_code
_entity_poly.pdbx_strand_id
1 'polypeptide(L)'
;MDHKEGLIVGRNAVLQALESGRTIDSVTVAQGQRGGQAGRIIDICRERKIPVKFADQRRLDRLCDGAAHQGVAAFAAAHEYDEMDDIFALAESRNESPFIVVCDSLEDPHNLGAILRSAEAAGVHGVIIPKRNSVTLNYTVAKTSAGAIEYVLSLIHILTLPTI
;
A
#
# COMPACT_ATOMS: atom_id res chain seq x y z
N MET A 1 -19.23 2.79 3.38
CA MET A 1 -18.92 4.20 3.70
C MET A 1 -17.60 4.34 4.45
N ASP A 2 -16.48 3.77 3.99
CA ASP A 2 -15.22 3.84 4.76
C ASP A 2 -13.95 3.80 3.88
N HIS A 3 -14.03 4.28 2.63
CA HIS A 3 -12.85 4.29 1.74
C HIS A 3 -12.02 5.59 1.80
N LYS A 4 -12.21 6.45 2.81
CA LYS A 4 -11.64 7.81 2.82
C LYS A 4 -10.49 8.04 3.78
N GLU A 5 -10.25 7.17 4.76
CA GLU A 5 -9.09 7.31 5.62
C GLU A 5 -7.83 6.94 4.83
N GLY A 6 -6.85 7.83 4.86
CA GLY A 6 -5.64 7.72 4.05
C GLY A 6 -5.74 8.34 2.65
N LEU A 7 -6.92 8.79 2.20
CA LEU A 7 -7.05 9.48 0.91
C LEU A 7 -6.52 10.91 1.00
N ILE A 8 -5.53 11.23 0.17
CA ILE A 8 -4.94 12.56 0.02
C ILE A 8 -5.40 13.11 -1.32
N VAL A 9 -6.07 14.26 -1.30
CA VAL A 9 -6.74 14.84 -2.46
C VAL A 9 -6.05 16.13 -2.92
N GLY A 10 -5.73 16.23 -4.20
CA GLY A 10 -5.16 17.42 -4.82
C GLY A 10 -3.64 17.40 -4.97
N ARG A 11 -3.13 18.09 -5.99
CA ARG A 11 -1.72 18.08 -6.38
C ARG A 11 -0.77 18.50 -5.28
N ASN A 12 -1.09 19.61 -4.60
CA ASN A 12 -0.21 20.15 -3.56
C ASN A 12 -0.13 19.22 -2.35
N ALA A 13 -1.27 18.69 -1.91
CA ALA A 13 -1.34 17.77 -0.77
C ALA A 13 -0.57 16.46 -1.06
N VAL A 14 -0.76 15.89 -2.26
CA VAL A 14 -0.05 14.69 -2.69
C VAL A 14 1.47 14.95 -2.81
N LEU A 15 1.86 16.09 -3.38
CA LEU A 15 3.27 16.45 -3.49
C LEU A 15 3.92 16.61 -2.11
N GLN A 16 3.27 17.33 -1.19
CA GLN A 16 3.75 17.48 0.19
C GLN A 16 3.86 16.13 0.91
N ALA A 17 2.87 15.25 0.76
CA ALA A 17 2.91 13.91 1.36
C ALA A 17 4.08 13.08 0.82
N LEU A 18 4.34 13.16 -0.48
CA LEU A 18 5.51 12.52 -1.07
C LEU A 18 6.82 13.13 -0.53
N GLU A 19 6.93 14.45 -0.49
CA GLU A 19 8.16 15.14 -0.03
C GLU A 19 8.43 14.97 1.46
N SER A 20 7.40 14.85 2.30
CA SER A 20 7.54 14.61 3.75
C SER A 20 7.97 13.17 4.10
N GLY A 21 8.12 12.30 3.11
CA GLY A 21 8.49 10.91 3.35
C GLY A 21 7.33 10.00 3.78
N ARG A 22 6.08 10.50 3.75
CA ARG A 22 4.92 9.67 4.08
C ARG A 22 4.80 8.50 3.13
N THR A 23 4.54 7.33 3.68
CA THR A 23 4.35 6.11 2.89
C THR A 23 3.07 6.19 2.08
N ILE A 24 3.19 6.11 0.76
CA ILE A 24 2.10 6.20 -0.21
C ILE A 24 1.94 4.86 -0.92
N ASP A 25 0.78 4.26 -0.80
CA ASP A 25 0.43 2.99 -1.44
C ASP A 25 0.25 3.11 -2.95
N SER A 26 -0.42 4.16 -3.38
CA SER A 26 -0.65 4.41 -4.80
C SER A 26 -1.08 5.85 -5.07
N VAL A 27 -0.80 6.31 -6.28
CA VAL A 27 -1.25 7.62 -6.77
C VAL A 27 -2.15 7.40 -7.98
N THR A 28 -3.30 8.10 -8.01
CA THR A 28 -4.19 8.14 -9.18
C THR A 28 -4.09 9.50 -9.84
N VAL A 29 -3.81 9.52 -11.14
CA VAL A 29 -3.66 10.73 -11.96
C VAL A 29 -4.69 10.72 -13.08
N ALA A 30 -5.29 11.86 -13.37
CA ALA A 30 -6.22 12.00 -14.48
C ALA A 30 -5.51 11.75 -15.82
N GLN A 31 -6.18 11.05 -16.73
CA GLN A 31 -5.67 10.83 -18.08
C GLN A 31 -5.36 12.16 -18.77
N GLY A 32 -4.24 12.20 -19.49
CA GLY A 32 -3.76 13.40 -20.18
C GLY A 32 -2.94 14.37 -19.33
N GLN A 33 -2.89 14.21 -18.02
CA GLN A 33 -2.08 15.05 -17.14
C GLN A 33 -0.65 14.48 -17.00
N ARG A 34 0.29 15.04 -17.75
CA ARG A 34 1.71 14.61 -17.75
C ARG A 34 2.70 15.75 -17.52
N GLY A 35 2.22 16.98 -17.36
CA GLY A 35 3.06 18.17 -17.21
C GLY A 35 2.92 18.86 -15.86
N GLY A 36 3.79 19.84 -15.59
CA GLY A 36 3.77 20.64 -14.37
C GLY A 36 3.87 19.79 -13.08
N GLN A 37 3.08 20.13 -12.07
CA GLN A 37 3.10 19.42 -10.79
C GLN A 37 2.69 17.93 -10.90
N ALA A 38 1.77 17.61 -11.81
CA ALA A 38 1.38 16.20 -12.02
C ALA A 38 2.53 15.38 -12.60
N GLY A 39 3.32 15.95 -13.51
CA GLY A 39 4.55 15.33 -14.03
C GLY A 39 5.56 15.09 -12.92
N ARG A 40 5.82 16.09 -12.07
CA ARG A 40 6.73 15.95 -10.91
C ARG A 40 6.28 14.84 -9.96
N ILE A 41 4.98 14.74 -9.67
CA ILE A 41 4.41 13.66 -8.84
C ILE A 41 4.69 12.29 -9.48
N ILE A 42 4.46 12.17 -10.80
CA ILE A 42 4.70 10.91 -11.54
C ILE A 42 6.18 10.53 -11.48
N ASP A 43 7.09 11.49 -11.62
CA ASP A 43 8.54 11.24 -11.60
C ASP A 43 8.99 10.78 -10.20
N ILE A 44 8.53 11.44 -9.12
CA ILE A 44 8.80 11.02 -7.74
C ILE A 44 8.25 9.60 -7.49
N CYS A 45 7.03 9.31 -7.96
CA CYS A 45 6.45 7.99 -7.83
C CYS A 45 7.26 6.92 -8.57
N ARG A 46 7.80 7.25 -9.74
CA ARG A 46 8.66 6.34 -10.51
C ARG A 46 9.97 6.05 -9.77
N GLU A 47 10.64 7.08 -9.25
CA GLU A 47 11.88 6.95 -8.48
C GLU A 47 11.68 6.09 -7.24
N ARG A 48 10.58 6.33 -6.51
CA ARG A 48 10.24 5.59 -5.28
C ARG A 48 9.48 4.29 -5.54
N LYS A 49 9.28 3.91 -6.80
CA LYS A 49 8.55 2.71 -7.20
C LYS A 49 7.11 2.66 -6.66
N ILE A 50 6.47 3.82 -6.46
CA ILE A 50 5.07 3.93 -6.05
C ILE A 50 4.18 3.68 -7.27
N PRO A 51 3.17 2.81 -7.20
CA PRO A 51 2.24 2.55 -8.29
C PRO A 51 1.45 3.80 -8.70
N VAL A 52 1.49 4.15 -9.99
CA VAL A 52 0.67 5.22 -10.57
C VAL A 52 -0.42 4.62 -11.43
N LYS A 53 -1.68 4.94 -11.11
CA LYS A 53 -2.87 4.55 -11.86
C LYS A 53 -3.37 5.76 -12.66
N PHE A 54 -3.75 5.54 -13.92
CA PHE A 54 -4.40 6.59 -14.71
C PHE A 54 -5.90 6.34 -14.77
N ALA A 55 -6.69 7.37 -14.51
CA ALA A 55 -8.15 7.29 -14.47
C ALA A 55 -8.79 8.46 -15.22
N ASP A 56 -10.00 8.28 -15.69
CA ASP A 56 -10.81 9.40 -16.20
C ASP A 56 -11.24 10.34 -15.05
N GLN A 57 -11.66 11.55 -15.43
CA GLN A 57 -12.08 12.58 -14.49
C GLN A 57 -13.23 12.09 -13.58
N ARG A 58 -14.23 11.42 -14.18
CA ARG A 58 -15.41 10.93 -13.44
C ARG A 58 -15.04 9.89 -12.37
N ARG A 59 -14.04 9.07 -12.64
CA ARG A 59 -13.56 8.10 -11.65
C ARG A 59 -12.85 8.80 -10.49
N LEU A 60 -12.07 9.85 -10.77
CA LEU A 60 -11.43 10.68 -9.74
C LEU A 60 -12.48 11.46 -8.92
N ASP A 61 -13.50 12.05 -9.57
CA ASP A 61 -14.60 12.75 -8.89
C ASP A 61 -15.30 11.81 -7.88
N ARG A 62 -15.58 10.57 -8.29
CA ARG A 62 -16.18 9.56 -7.41
C ARG A 62 -15.24 9.14 -6.28
N LEU A 63 -13.95 8.95 -6.58
CA LEU A 63 -12.93 8.60 -5.60
C LEU A 63 -12.81 9.67 -4.52
N CYS A 64 -12.82 10.94 -4.94
CA CYS A 64 -12.63 12.10 -4.08
C CYS A 64 -13.95 12.68 -3.52
N ASP A 65 -15.11 12.07 -3.85
CA ASP A 65 -16.43 12.51 -3.39
C ASP A 65 -16.72 13.99 -3.69
N GLY A 66 -16.34 14.43 -4.88
CA GLY A 66 -16.51 15.81 -5.33
C GLY A 66 -15.49 16.80 -4.76
N ALA A 67 -14.53 16.38 -3.94
CA ALA A 67 -13.48 17.26 -3.48
C ALA A 67 -12.57 17.71 -4.65
N ALA A 68 -12.01 18.91 -4.54
CA ALA A 68 -11.19 19.54 -5.58
C ALA A 68 -9.85 18.82 -5.77
N HIS A 69 -9.87 17.69 -6.46
CA HIS A 69 -8.70 16.81 -6.63
C HIS A 69 -7.68 17.31 -7.67
N GLN A 70 -8.02 18.31 -8.49
CA GLN A 70 -7.10 18.88 -9.50
C GLN A 70 -6.43 17.82 -10.41
N GLY A 71 -7.11 16.68 -10.60
CA GLY A 71 -6.63 15.56 -11.39
C GLY A 71 -5.63 14.64 -10.70
N VAL A 72 -5.45 14.73 -9.38
CA VAL A 72 -4.54 13.86 -8.62
C VAL A 72 -5.14 13.50 -7.27
N ALA A 73 -5.04 12.23 -6.89
CA ALA A 73 -5.33 11.72 -5.58
C ALA A 73 -4.33 10.62 -5.22
N ALA A 74 -4.02 10.45 -3.94
CA ALA A 74 -3.14 9.39 -3.45
C ALA A 74 -3.79 8.66 -2.27
N PHE A 75 -3.42 7.42 -2.09
CA PHE A 75 -3.71 6.68 -0.86
C PHE A 75 -2.41 6.56 -0.06
N ALA A 76 -2.44 7.05 1.17
CA ALA A 76 -1.40 6.79 2.14
C ALA A 76 -1.58 5.39 2.73
N ALA A 77 -0.47 4.72 3.02
CA ALA A 77 -0.49 3.48 3.78
C ALA A 77 -1.08 3.73 5.17
N ALA A 78 -1.91 2.81 5.63
CA ALA A 78 -2.43 2.83 6.99
C ALA A 78 -1.37 2.36 8.00
N HIS A 79 -0.39 1.60 7.52
CA HIS A 79 0.74 1.08 8.26
C HIS A 79 2.02 1.17 7.40
N GLU A 80 3.17 1.33 8.04
CA GLU A 80 4.46 1.25 7.35
C GLU A 80 4.76 -0.20 6.98
N TYR A 81 5.54 -0.37 5.90
CA TYR A 81 5.99 -1.70 5.48
C TYR A 81 7.38 -1.95 6.04
N ASP A 82 7.58 -3.18 6.48
CA ASP A 82 8.86 -3.67 6.99
C ASP A 82 9.78 -4.13 5.85
N GLU A 83 11.02 -4.39 6.17
CA GLU A 83 11.99 -4.97 5.24
C GLU A 83 12.16 -6.48 5.49
N MET A 84 12.68 -7.20 4.50
CA MET A 84 12.88 -8.65 4.63
C MET A 84 13.83 -8.99 5.79
N ASP A 85 14.85 -8.18 5.98
CA ASP A 85 15.84 -8.37 7.05
C ASP A 85 15.21 -8.24 8.43
N ASP A 86 14.16 -7.41 8.60
CA ASP A 86 13.44 -7.27 9.86
C ASP A 86 12.72 -8.58 10.21
N ILE A 87 12.16 -9.26 9.22
CA ILE A 87 11.49 -10.55 9.41
C ILE A 87 12.48 -11.62 9.88
N PHE A 88 13.65 -11.68 9.26
CA PHE A 88 14.69 -12.62 9.66
C PHE A 88 15.26 -12.28 11.03
N ALA A 89 15.50 -11.01 11.32
CA ALA A 89 15.98 -10.56 12.63
C ALA A 89 14.97 -10.89 13.75
N LEU A 90 13.66 -10.77 13.47
CA LEU A 90 12.62 -11.16 14.41
C LEU A 90 12.66 -12.67 14.71
N ALA A 91 12.78 -13.52 13.69
CA ALA A 91 12.87 -14.96 13.86
C ALA A 91 14.13 -15.36 14.67
N GLU A 92 15.27 -14.74 14.35
CA GLU A 92 16.53 -14.96 15.08
C GLU A 92 16.42 -14.53 16.54
N SER A 93 15.80 -13.38 16.82
CA SER A 93 15.60 -12.88 18.17
C SER A 93 14.75 -13.83 19.04
N ARG A 94 13.83 -14.57 18.41
CA ARG A 94 13.00 -15.61 19.07
C ARG A 94 13.66 -16.98 19.10
N ASN A 95 14.84 -17.14 18.50
CA ASN A 95 15.52 -18.42 18.31
C ASN A 95 14.62 -19.45 17.59
N GLU A 96 13.89 -19.00 16.58
CA GLU A 96 12.95 -19.77 15.77
C GLU A 96 13.36 -19.79 14.29
N SER A 97 12.96 -20.83 13.57
CA SER A 97 13.08 -20.84 12.12
C SER A 97 12.13 -19.83 11.50
N PRO A 98 12.53 -19.05 10.47
CA PRO A 98 11.65 -18.10 9.82
C PRO A 98 10.34 -18.76 9.32
N PHE A 99 9.21 -18.26 9.81
CA PHE A 99 7.89 -18.67 9.35
C PHE A 99 7.25 -17.48 8.64
N ILE A 100 7.14 -17.58 7.30
CA ILE A 100 6.73 -16.49 6.42
C ILE A 100 5.53 -16.92 5.60
N VAL A 101 4.52 -16.08 5.51
CA VAL A 101 3.37 -16.25 4.63
C VAL A 101 3.58 -15.37 3.40
N VAL A 102 3.45 -15.96 2.21
CA VAL A 102 3.50 -15.22 0.94
C VAL A 102 2.10 -15.20 0.34
N CYS A 103 1.54 -14.02 0.19
CA CYS A 103 0.28 -13.83 -0.51
C CYS A 103 0.53 -13.73 -2.02
N ASP A 104 -0.36 -14.26 -2.83
CA ASP A 104 -0.32 -14.10 -4.29
C ASP A 104 -1.70 -13.69 -4.78
N SER A 105 -1.74 -12.65 -5.63
CA SER A 105 -2.95 -12.14 -6.31
C SER A 105 -4.14 -11.89 -5.37
N LEU A 106 -3.87 -11.43 -4.15
CA LEU A 106 -4.88 -11.17 -3.12
C LEU A 106 -5.43 -9.76 -3.27
N GLU A 107 -6.64 -9.61 -3.78
CA GLU A 107 -7.24 -8.29 -4.08
C GLU A 107 -8.21 -7.79 -3.00
N ASP A 108 -8.79 -8.68 -2.20
CA ASP A 108 -9.79 -8.32 -1.19
C ASP A 108 -9.11 -7.95 0.14
N PRO A 109 -9.32 -6.71 0.63
CA PRO A 109 -8.76 -6.26 1.91
C PRO A 109 -9.30 -7.02 3.12
N HIS A 110 -10.52 -7.56 3.07
CA HIS A 110 -11.07 -8.38 4.15
C HIS A 110 -10.32 -9.72 4.27
N ASN A 111 -9.96 -10.32 3.14
CA ASN A 111 -9.18 -11.55 3.12
C ASN A 111 -7.76 -11.31 3.67
N LEU A 112 -7.10 -10.22 3.28
CA LEU A 112 -5.80 -9.89 3.84
C LEU A 112 -5.87 -9.65 5.34
N GLY A 113 -6.86 -8.92 5.82
CA GLY A 113 -7.07 -8.74 7.26
C GLY A 113 -7.28 -10.05 8.03
N ALA A 114 -8.04 -11.00 7.44
CA ALA A 114 -8.24 -12.32 8.02
C ALA A 114 -6.94 -13.15 8.03
N ILE A 115 -6.13 -13.06 6.96
CA ILE A 115 -4.82 -13.72 6.89
C ILE A 115 -3.88 -13.16 7.97
N LEU A 116 -3.80 -11.83 8.13
CA LEU A 116 -2.97 -11.21 9.16
C LEU A 116 -3.35 -11.67 10.57
N ARG A 117 -4.64 -11.76 10.89
CA ARG A 117 -5.10 -12.31 12.18
C ARG A 117 -4.68 -13.76 12.39
N SER A 118 -4.82 -14.58 11.35
CA SER A 118 -4.42 -16.00 11.41
C SER A 118 -2.90 -16.14 11.52
N ALA A 119 -2.16 -15.29 10.82
CA ALA A 119 -0.71 -15.24 10.85
C ALA A 119 -0.19 -14.86 12.25
N GLU A 120 -0.79 -13.84 12.87
CA GLU A 120 -0.46 -13.42 14.23
C GLU A 120 -0.71 -14.58 15.21
N ALA A 121 -1.90 -15.17 15.19
CA ALA A 121 -2.27 -16.28 16.07
C ALA A 121 -1.40 -17.55 15.87
N ALA A 122 -0.86 -17.75 14.66
CA ALA A 122 0.03 -18.87 14.32
C ALA A 122 1.51 -18.60 14.61
N GLY A 123 1.87 -17.40 15.08
CA GLY A 123 3.26 -17.02 15.33
C GLY A 123 4.09 -16.78 14.06
N VAL A 124 3.46 -16.36 12.96
CA VAL A 124 4.14 -15.99 11.72
C VAL A 124 5.02 -14.78 11.95
N HIS A 125 6.26 -14.81 11.45
CA HIS A 125 7.21 -13.71 11.61
C HIS A 125 6.96 -12.58 10.61
N GLY A 126 6.42 -12.90 9.41
CA GLY A 126 6.12 -11.88 8.43
C GLY A 126 5.18 -12.34 7.32
N VAL A 127 4.48 -11.38 6.71
CA VAL A 127 3.60 -11.59 5.56
C VAL A 127 4.10 -10.79 4.38
N ILE A 128 4.37 -11.46 3.27
CA ILE A 128 4.83 -10.85 2.02
C ILE A 128 3.63 -10.62 1.10
N ILE A 129 3.46 -9.39 0.66
CA ILE A 129 2.37 -8.96 -0.22
C ILE A 129 2.96 -8.52 -1.56
N PRO A 130 2.44 -9.02 -2.71
CA PRO A 130 2.92 -8.58 -4.01
C PRO A 130 2.67 -7.08 -4.23
N LYS A 131 3.63 -6.40 -4.84
CA LYS A 131 3.50 -4.97 -5.19
C LYS A 131 2.45 -4.70 -6.27
N ARG A 132 2.13 -5.70 -7.10
CA ARG A 132 1.19 -5.60 -8.21
C ARG A 132 0.07 -6.61 -8.04
N ASN A 133 -1.12 -6.24 -8.52
CA ASN A 133 -2.31 -7.10 -8.50
C ASN A 133 -2.63 -7.65 -7.09
N SER A 134 -2.42 -6.82 -6.09
CA SER A 134 -2.71 -7.18 -4.71
C SER A 134 -3.24 -5.97 -3.93
N VAL A 135 -3.96 -6.23 -2.88
CA VAL A 135 -4.36 -5.23 -1.90
C VAL A 135 -3.14 -4.80 -1.07
N THR A 136 -3.14 -3.54 -0.66
CA THR A 136 -2.11 -2.95 0.20
C THR A 136 -2.61 -2.85 1.65
N LEU A 137 -1.72 -2.51 2.59
CA LEU A 137 -2.07 -2.28 4.00
C LEU A 137 -2.87 -0.97 4.16
N ASN A 138 -4.08 -0.96 3.61
CA ASN A 138 -5.00 0.16 3.69
C ASN A 138 -5.83 0.12 4.98
N TYR A 139 -6.63 1.17 5.21
CA TYR A 139 -7.49 1.29 6.39
C TYR A 139 -8.43 0.10 6.58
N THR A 140 -8.99 -0.47 5.51
CA THR A 140 -9.88 -1.63 5.61
C THR A 140 -9.12 -2.85 6.12
N VAL A 141 -7.88 -3.07 5.68
CA VAL A 141 -7.00 -4.13 6.19
C VAL A 141 -6.68 -3.89 7.67
N ALA A 142 -6.32 -2.67 8.05
CA ALA A 142 -6.04 -2.32 9.45
C ALA A 142 -7.25 -2.63 10.35
N LYS A 143 -8.45 -2.26 9.91
CA LYS A 143 -9.69 -2.52 10.63
C LYS A 143 -10.03 -4.02 10.71
N THR A 144 -9.92 -4.74 9.59
CA THR A 144 -10.31 -6.16 9.51
C THR A 144 -9.28 -7.10 10.13
N SER A 145 -8.04 -6.66 10.24
CA SER A 145 -6.99 -7.40 10.97
C SER A 145 -7.18 -7.39 12.49
N ALA A 146 -8.10 -6.56 13.00
CA ALA A 146 -8.38 -6.43 14.45
C ALA A 146 -7.11 -6.15 15.28
N GLY A 147 -6.17 -5.37 14.75
CA GLY A 147 -4.92 -5.01 15.39
C GLY A 147 -3.74 -5.94 15.08
N ALA A 148 -3.95 -7.06 14.39
CA ALA A 148 -2.85 -7.98 14.05
C ALA A 148 -1.80 -7.33 13.12
N ILE A 149 -2.17 -6.30 12.37
CA ILE A 149 -1.27 -5.51 11.52
C ILE A 149 -0.12 -4.86 12.31
N GLU A 150 -0.30 -4.62 13.60
CA GLU A 150 0.71 -4.01 14.48
C GLU A 150 1.73 -5.02 15.02
N TYR A 151 1.47 -6.31 14.88
CA TYR A 151 2.27 -7.39 15.45
C TYR A 151 2.93 -8.31 14.43
N VAL A 152 2.39 -8.37 13.22
CA VAL A 152 2.93 -9.16 12.12
C VAL A 152 3.63 -8.25 11.14
N LEU A 153 4.94 -8.43 10.98
CA LEU A 153 5.71 -7.66 10.01
C LEU A 153 5.15 -7.88 8.61
N SER A 154 4.93 -6.81 7.88
CA SER A 154 4.29 -6.86 6.58
C SER A 154 5.14 -6.15 5.53
N LEU A 155 5.56 -6.89 4.52
CA LEU A 155 6.47 -6.44 3.48
C LEU A 155 5.76 -6.40 2.12
N ILE A 156 5.93 -5.29 1.38
CA ILE A 156 5.62 -5.26 -0.06
C ILE A 156 6.84 -5.66 -0.88
N HIS A 157 6.71 -6.71 -1.68
CA HIS A 157 7.80 -7.17 -2.55
C HIS A 157 7.36 -7.34 -4.00
N ILE A 158 8.30 -7.13 -4.94
CA ILE A 158 8.09 -7.49 -6.34
C ILE A 158 8.40 -8.98 -6.45
N LEU A 159 7.36 -9.80 -6.35
CA LEU A 159 7.49 -11.23 -6.63
C LEU A 159 7.71 -11.40 -8.14
N THR A 160 8.95 -11.60 -8.54
CA THR A 160 9.29 -12.12 -9.86
C THR A 160 9.43 -13.63 -9.71
N LEU A 161 8.31 -14.35 -9.87
CA LEU A 161 8.41 -15.80 -10.04
C LEU A 161 9.06 -16.04 -11.41
N PRO A 162 10.09 -16.85 -11.50
CA PRO A 162 10.60 -17.28 -12.80
C PRO A 162 9.47 -17.99 -13.52
N THR A 163 9.12 -17.50 -14.71
CA THR A 163 8.18 -18.21 -15.58
C THR A 163 8.85 -19.53 -15.97
N ILE A 164 8.29 -20.63 -15.50
CA ILE A 164 8.69 -21.98 -15.91
C ILE A 164 8.18 -22.23 -17.32
#